data_5bdaf0473786bf71596782e2eec425b1
#
_entry.id   5bdaf0473786bf71596782e2eec425b1
#
_cell.length_a   1.000
_cell.length_b   1.000
_cell.length_c   1.000
_cell.angle_alpha   90.00
_cell.angle_beta   90.00
_cell.angle_gamma   90.00
#
_symmetry.space_group_name_H-M   'P 1'
#
loop_
_entity.id
_entity.type
_entity.pdbx_description
1 polymer ?
#
loop_
_entity_poly.entity_id
_entity_poly.type
_entity_poly.pdbx_seq_one_letter_code
_entity_poly.pdbx_strand_id
1 'polypeptide(L)'
;GALLLIGVLLATGTDYKQYFEGGKFIQMLLGPATVALAVPLYANLHRLSKVFWPLLISLLLGSLVGIVSSAGVAWALGLDDILIKSLLSRSVSTPISMGIASEIGGAPELAAVFVIVSGVFGAMLGWPLLSRLRLGQDVVYGFATGMAAHGIGTARAFQRSDTAGAFSG
;
A
#
# COMPACT_ATOMS: atom_id res chain seq x y z
N GLY A 1 8.40 -13.42 -7.53
CA GLY A 1 8.52 -12.47 -8.66
C GLY A 1 9.68 -11.52 -8.47
N ALA A 2 9.58 -10.53 -7.56
CA ALA A 2 10.58 -9.46 -7.42
C ALA A 2 12.00 -9.96 -7.13
N LEU A 3 12.17 -10.88 -6.17
CA LEU A 3 13.48 -11.44 -5.84
C LEU A 3 14.14 -12.18 -7.01
N LEU A 4 13.34 -12.91 -7.80
CA LEU A 4 13.83 -13.58 -8.99
C LEU A 4 14.29 -12.57 -10.04
N LEU A 5 13.55 -11.51 -10.24
CA LEU A 5 13.88 -10.44 -11.18
C LEU A 5 15.15 -9.70 -10.77
N ILE A 6 15.29 -9.38 -9.48
CA ILE A 6 16.53 -8.80 -8.92
C ILE A 6 17.70 -9.74 -9.15
N GLY A 7 17.52 -11.04 -8.88
CA GLY A 7 18.56 -12.05 -9.14
C GLY A 7 18.99 -12.11 -10.60
N VAL A 8 18.03 -12.06 -11.53
CA VAL A 8 18.33 -12.02 -12.98
C VAL A 8 19.08 -10.75 -13.36
N LEU A 9 18.65 -9.58 -12.90
CA LEU A 9 19.31 -8.31 -13.20
C LEU A 9 20.76 -8.28 -12.68
N LEU A 10 20.98 -8.79 -11.47
CA LEU A 10 22.32 -8.90 -10.89
C LEU A 10 23.19 -9.90 -11.64
N ALA A 11 22.63 -11.05 -12.05
CA ALA A 11 23.36 -12.08 -12.77
C ALA A 11 23.72 -11.67 -14.20
N THR A 12 22.86 -10.87 -14.85
CA THR A 12 23.08 -10.39 -16.23
C THR A 12 23.85 -9.07 -16.29
N GLY A 13 24.08 -8.40 -15.17
CA GLY A 13 24.71 -7.08 -15.12
C GLY A 13 23.90 -6.00 -15.85
N THR A 14 22.58 -6.21 -16.03
CA THR A 14 21.71 -5.28 -16.75
C THR A 14 21.48 -4.02 -15.92
N ASP A 15 21.80 -2.86 -16.50
CA ASP A 15 21.55 -1.57 -15.83
C ASP A 15 20.05 -1.32 -15.66
N TYR A 16 19.67 -0.72 -14.53
CA TYR A 16 18.27 -0.40 -14.21
C TYR A 16 17.59 0.43 -15.31
N LYS A 17 18.30 1.37 -15.93
CA LYS A 17 17.74 2.19 -17.01
C LYS A 17 17.34 1.34 -18.21
N GLN A 18 18.19 0.37 -18.60
CA GLN A 18 17.90 -0.54 -19.71
C GLN A 18 16.70 -1.47 -19.38
N TYR A 19 16.65 -1.98 -18.16
CA TYR A 19 15.49 -2.75 -17.67
C TYR A 19 14.21 -1.92 -17.71
N PHE A 20 14.27 -0.66 -17.26
CA PHE A 20 13.12 0.23 -17.16
C PHE A 20 12.54 0.62 -18.53
N GLU A 21 13.33 0.61 -19.60
CA GLU A 21 12.80 0.81 -20.97
C GLU A 21 11.73 -0.23 -21.32
N GLY A 22 11.93 -1.50 -20.97
CA GLY A 22 10.89 -2.54 -21.05
C GLY A 22 9.76 -2.35 -20.02
N GLY A 23 10.09 -1.88 -18.82
CA GLY A 23 9.15 -1.63 -17.74
C GLY A 23 8.14 -0.51 -18.01
N LYS A 24 8.45 0.43 -18.91
CA LYS A 24 7.56 1.54 -19.31
C LYS A 24 6.21 1.04 -19.83
N PHE A 25 6.17 -0.06 -20.56
CA PHE A 25 4.90 -0.64 -21.06
C PHE A 25 4.00 -1.10 -19.92
N ILE A 26 4.57 -1.71 -18.88
CA ILE A 26 3.83 -2.12 -17.69
C ILE A 26 3.36 -0.87 -16.92
N GLN A 27 4.21 0.15 -16.82
CA GLN A 27 3.87 1.41 -16.17
C GLN A 27 2.69 2.12 -16.87
N MET A 28 2.63 2.10 -18.21
CA MET A 28 1.50 2.65 -18.95
C MET A 28 0.17 1.97 -18.62
N LEU A 29 0.20 0.68 -18.29
CA LEU A 29 -1.01 -0.07 -17.91
C LEU A 29 -1.48 0.24 -16.48
N LEU A 30 -0.66 0.85 -15.63
CA LEU A 30 -1.06 1.23 -14.27
C LEU A 30 -2.21 2.24 -14.27
N GLY A 31 -2.23 3.19 -15.20
CA GLY A 31 -3.32 4.16 -15.33
C GLY A 31 -4.67 3.49 -15.60
N PRO A 32 -4.84 2.74 -16.69
CA PRO A 32 -6.05 1.98 -16.97
C PRO A 32 -6.42 0.98 -15.86
N ALA A 33 -5.44 0.30 -15.26
CA ALA A 33 -5.68 -0.62 -14.16
C ALA A 33 -6.25 0.10 -12.92
N THR A 34 -5.72 1.28 -12.59
CA THR A 34 -6.24 2.10 -11.49
C THR A 34 -7.67 2.57 -11.77
N VAL A 35 -7.96 3.00 -13.01
CA VAL A 35 -9.32 3.38 -13.42
C VAL A 35 -10.28 2.19 -13.35
N ALA A 36 -9.82 0.98 -13.69
CA ALA A 36 -10.63 -0.23 -13.60
C ALA A 36 -11.09 -0.55 -12.17
N LEU A 37 -10.35 -0.12 -11.14
CA LEU A 37 -10.78 -0.24 -9.74
C LEU A 37 -12.03 0.60 -9.42
N ALA A 38 -12.34 1.60 -10.23
CA ALA A 38 -13.56 2.39 -10.07
C ALA A 38 -14.83 1.58 -10.39
N VAL A 39 -14.76 0.52 -11.19
CA VAL A 39 -15.92 -0.30 -11.55
C VAL A 39 -16.53 -1.02 -10.33
N PRO A 40 -15.79 -1.81 -9.55
CA PRO A 40 -16.33 -2.42 -8.33
C PRO A 40 -16.67 -1.38 -7.26
N LEU A 41 -15.96 -0.26 -7.19
CA LEU A 41 -16.31 0.85 -6.31
C LEU A 41 -17.67 1.44 -6.68
N TYR A 42 -17.92 1.72 -7.96
CA TYR A 42 -19.19 2.22 -8.46
C TYR A 42 -20.35 1.24 -8.18
N ALA A 43 -20.14 -0.06 -8.38
CA ALA A 43 -21.11 -1.09 -8.07
C ALA A 43 -21.48 -1.16 -6.56
N ASN A 44 -20.59 -0.70 -5.68
CA ASN A 44 -20.80 -0.67 -4.22
C ASN A 44 -21.11 0.73 -3.66
N LEU A 45 -21.33 1.75 -4.51
CA LEU A 45 -21.58 3.14 -4.09
C LEU A 45 -22.70 3.29 -3.08
N HIS A 46 -23.80 2.56 -3.24
CA HIS A 46 -24.91 2.59 -2.29
C HIS A 46 -24.52 2.08 -0.89
N ARG A 47 -23.65 1.09 -0.81
CA ARG A 47 -23.11 0.59 0.47
C ARG A 47 -22.12 1.60 1.05
N LEU A 48 -21.25 2.13 0.19
CA LEU A 48 -20.25 3.13 0.57
C LEU A 48 -20.91 4.39 1.16
N SER A 49 -21.97 4.90 0.53
CA SER A 49 -22.68 6.10 1.01
C SER A 49 -23.27 5.91 2.41
N LYS A 50 -23.74 4.71 2.75
CA LYS A 50 -24.29 4.41 4.08
C LYS A 50 -23.24 4.38 5.19
N VAL A 51 -21.99 4.07 4.84
CA VAL A 51 -20.88 3.94 5.81
C VAL A 51 -19.80 5.02 5.60
N PHE A 52 -20.12 6.05 4.82
CA PHE A 52 -19.16 7.10 4.45
C PHE A 52 -18.51 7.76 5.67
N TRP A 53 -19.30 8.22 6.63
CA TRP A 53 -18.77 8.90 7.81
C TRP A 53 -17.91 7.99 8.69
N PRO A 54 -18.33 6.77 9.05
CA PRO A 54 -17.46 5.81 9.72
C PRO A 54 -16.14 5.54 8.98
N LEU A 55 -16.18 5.38 7.65
CA LEU A 55 -14.98 5.15 6.86
C LEU A 55 -14.05 6.36 6.86
N LEU A 56 -14.59 7.57 6.68
CA LEU A 56 -13.79 8.80 6.68
C LEU A 56 -13.10 9.01 8.03
N ILE A 57 -13.83 8.85 9.13
CA ILE A 57 -13.27 8.96 10.48
C ILE A 57 -12.19 7.89 10.70
N SER A 58 -12.47 6.65 10.31
CA SER A 58 -11.52 5.55 10.43
C SER A 58 -10.26 5.77 9.59
N LEU A 59 -10.42 6.35 8.39
CA LEU A 59 -9.29 6.71 7.52
C LEU A 59 -8.40 7.77 8.19
N LEU A 60 -8.99 8.84 8.69
CA LEU A 60 -8.24 9.93 9.33
C LEU A 60 -7.53 9.45 10.61
N LEU A 61 -8.26 8.77 11.49
CA LEU A 61 -7.68 8.26 12.73
C LEU A 61 -6.65 7.16 12.48
N GLY A 62 -6.94 6.23 11.57
CA GLY A 62 -6.03 5.15 11.25
C GLY A 62 -4.75 5.64 10.56
N SER A 63 -4.85 6.63 9.67
CA SER A 63 -3.69 7.26 9.04
C SER A 63 -2.83 7.99 10.09
N LEU A 64 -3.47 8.76 10.98
CA LEU A 64 -2.77 9.46 12.06
C LEU A 64 -2.04 8.48 12.98
N VAL A 65 -2.74 7.45 13.45
CA VAL A 65 -2.15 6.39 14.29
C VAL A 65 -1.01 5.68 13.55
N GLY A 66 -1.20 5.38 12.27
CA GLY A 66 -0.18 4.73 11.44
C GLY A 66 1.10 5.57 11.32
N ILE A 67 0.97 6.87 11.07
CA ILE A 67 2.10 7.81 10.97
C ILE A 67 2.78 7.96 12.33
N VAL A 68 2.02 8.30 13.37
CA VAL A 68 2.58 8.56 14.72
C VAL A 68 3.24 7.31 15.29
N SER A 69 2.62 6.12 15.14
CA SER A 69 3.20 4.88 15.66
C SER A 69 4.47 4.50 14.90
N SER A 70 4.50 4.62 13.57
CA SER A 70 5.70 4.32 12.80
C SER A 70 6.85 5.28 13.10
N ALA A 71 6.56 6.59 13.18
CA ALA A 71 7.54 7.59 13.57
C ALA A 71 8.05 7.35 15.02
N GLY A 72 7.13 7.10 15.96
CA GLY A 72 7.46 6.88 17.36
C GLY A 72 8.31 5.63 17.57
N VAL A 73 7.98 4.52 16.92
CA VAL A 73 8.79 3.29 16.99
C VAL A 73 10.16 3.51 16.35
N ALA A 74 10.22 4.14 15.17
CA ALA A 74 11.48 4.42 14.49
C ALA A 74 12.39 5.33 15.34
N TRP A 75 11.82 6.36 15.94
CA TRP A 75 12.53 7.26 16.85
C TRP A 75 13.02 6.53 18.12
N ALA A 76 12.19 5.70 18.74
CA ALA A 76 12.54 4.93 19.93
C ALA A 76 13.65 3.89 19.66
N LEU A 77 13.75 3.41 18.42
CA LEU A 77 14.84 2.53 17.97
C LEU A 77 16.12 3.29 17.59
N GLY A 78 16.12 4.62 17.67
CA GLY A 78 17.27 5.46 17.35
C GLY A 78 17.59 5.52 15.85
N LEU A 79 16.59 5.36 14.98
CA LEU A 79 16.81 5.47 13.54
C LEU A 79 17.09 6.92 13.14
N ASP A 80 17.90 7.08 12.09
CA ASP A 80 18.22 8.38 11.52
C ASP A 80 16.99 9.10 10.96
N ASP A 81 17.01 10.42 10.97
CA ASP A 81 15.92 11.30 10.50
C ASP A 81 15.51 10.98 9.05
N ILE A 82 16.46 10.66 8.18
CA ILE A 82 16.19 10.24 6.79
C ILE A 82 15.35 8.97 6.75
N LEU A 83 15.67 7.97 7.58
CA LEU A 83 14.92 6.71 7.67
C LEU A 83 13.50 6.96 8.20
N ILE A 84 13.38 7.77 9.26
CA ILE A 84 12.08 8.12 9.85
C ILE A 84 11.20 8.79 8.79
N LYS A 85 11.70 9.82 8.11
CA LYS A 85 10.97 10.54 7.06
C LYS A 85 10.54 9.61 5.91
N SER A 86 11.44 8.74 5.46
CA SER A 86 11.13 7.76 4.41
C SER A 86 10.03 6.76 4.81
N LEU A 87 9.88 6.48 6.10
CA LEU A 87 8.89 5.54 6.64
C LEU A 87 7.49 6.15 6.77
N LEU A 88 7.36 7.47 6.90
CA LEU A 88 6.08 8.14 7.20
C LEU A 88 5.02 7.87 6.13
N SER A 89 5.40 7.79 4.87
CA SER A 89 4.52 7.60 3.72
C SER A 89 4.35 6.14 3.27
N ARG A 90 4.77 5.17 4.08
CA ARG A 90 4.78 3.73 3.73
C ARG A 90 3.42 3.12 3.39
N SER A 91 2.32 3.78 3.78
CA SER A 91 0.95 3.27 3.57
C SER A 91 0.28 3.78 2.29
N VAL A 92 0.96 4.61 1.50
CA VAL A 92 0.45 5.05 0.19
C VAL A 92 1.15 4.28 -0.94
N SER A 93 0.71 4.47 -2.19
CA SER A 93 1.34 3.81 -3.35
C SER A 93 2.80 4.24 -3.52
N THR A 94 3.65 3.35 -4.04
CA THR A 94 5.10 3.56 -4.16
C THR A 94 5.47 4.90 -4.82
N PRO A 95 4.92 5.30 -5.98
CA PRO A 95 5.29 6.56 -6.60
C PRO A 95 4.95 7.78 -5.75
N ILE A 96 3.80 7.75 -5.05
CA ILE A 96 3.37 8.84 -4.16
C ILE A 96 4.28 8.89 -2.94
N SER A 97 4.61 7.75 -2.35
CA SER A 97 5.51 7.66 -1.20
C SER A 97 6.90 8.21 -1.51
N MET A 98 7.45 7.87 -2.68
CA MET A 98 8.73 8.39 -3.16
C MET A 98 8.70 9.91 -3.32
N GLY A 99 7.63 10.45 -3.90
CA GLY A 99 7.44 11.89 -4.04
C GLY A 99 7.38 12.60 -2.69
N ILE A 100 6.55 12.09 -1.76
CA ILE A 100 6.45 12.64 -0.40
C ILE A 100 7.81 12.59 0.31
N ALA A 101 8.51 11.46 0.28
CA ALA A 101 9.82 11.30 0.90
C ALA A 101 10.83 12.34 0.38
N SER A 102 10.86 12.56 -0.94
CA SER A 102 11.71 13.59 -1.56
C SER A 102 11.42 14.98 -1.01
N GLU A 103 10.14 15.36 -0.88
CA GLU A 103 9.71 16.68 -0.42
C GLU A 103 10.02 16.94 1.07
N ILE A 104 9.90 15.91 1.91
CA ILE A 104 10.12 16.05 3.36
C ILE A 104 11.57 15.77 3.79
N GLY A 105 12.48 15.51 2.84
CA GLY A 105 13.89 15.24 3.10
C GLY A 105 14.19 13.80 3.56
N GLY A 106 13.36 12.84 3.14
CA GLY A 106 13.64 11.40 3.21
C GLY A 106 14.34 10.92 1.94
N ALA A 107 14.59 9.61 1.84
CA ALA A 107 15.15 8.95 0.67
C ALA A 107 14.04 8.22 -0.11
N PRO A 108 13.75 8.60 -1.38
CA PRO A 108 12.71 7.98 -2.19
C PRO A 108 12.88 6.46 -2.35
N GLU A 109 14.11 5.98 -2.48
CA GLU A 109 14.43 4.57 -2.64
C GLU A 109 14.06 3.77 -1.38
N LEU A 110 14.34 4.33 -0.19
CA LEU A 110 13.95 3.73 1.08
C LEU A 110 12.44 3.74 1.28
N ALA A 111 11.79 4.84 0.90
CA ALA A 111 10.33 4.92 0.93
C ALA A 111 9.69 3.82 0.06
N ALA A 112 10.21 3.57 -1.15
CA ALA A 112 9.76 2.49 -2.01
C ALA A 112 9.91 1.10 -1.34
N VAL A 113 11.04 0.85 -0.69
CA VAL A 113 11.28 -0.40 0.05
C VAL A 113 10.28 -0.54 1.20
N PHE A 114 10.07 0.50 1.99
CA PHE A 114 9.12 0.47 3.11
C PHE A 114 7.69 0.25 2.66
N VAL A 115 7.26 0.84 1.54
CA VAL A 115 5.94 0.59 0.94
C VAL A 115 5.79 -0.88 0.56
N ILE A 116 6.77 -1.46 -0.15
CA ILE A 116 6.69 -2.86 -0.59
C ILE A 116 6.66 -3.80 0.63
N VAL A 117 7.53 -3.59 1.59
CA VAL A 117 7.61 -4.42 2.80
C VAL A 117 6.32 -4.33 3.59
N SER A 118 5.82 -3.11 3.88
CA SER A 118 4.56 -2.92 4.61
C SER A 118 3.36 -3.50 3.86
N GLY A 119 3.32 -3.36 2.53
CA GLY A 119 2.27 -3.92 1.68
C GLY A 119 2.24 -5.44 1.72
N VAL A 120 3.39 -6.10 1.61
CA VAL A 120 3.50 -7.56 1.68
C VAL A 120 3.08 -8.07 3.06
N PHE A 121 3.61 -7.49 4.14
CA PHE A 121 3.23 -7.87 5.51
C PHE A 121 1.75 -7.61 5.79
N GLY A 122 1.21 -6.46 5.38
CA GLY A 122 -0.20 -6.14 5.54
C GLY A 122 -1.12 -7.10 4.80
N ALA A 123 -0.77 -7.46 3.57
CA ALA A 123 -1.53 -8.44 2.79
C ALA A 123 -1.48 -9.86 3.36
N MET A 124 -0.35 -10.25 3.98
CA MET A 124 -0.19 -11.57 4.59
C MET A 124 -0.86 -11.66 5.97
N LEU A 125 -0.69 -10.65 6.80
CA LEU A 125 -1.12 -10.66 8.20
C LEU A 125 -2.52 -10.10 8.42
N GLY A 126 -3.05 -9.32 7.48
CA GLY A 126 -4.33 -8.64 7.61
C GLY A 126 -5.47 -9.59 7.94
N TRP A 127 -5.63 -10.68 7.17
CA TRP A 127 -6.69 -11.66 7.42
C TRP A 127 -6.51 -12.41 8.75
N PRO A 128 -5.36 -13.04 9.06
CA PRO A 128 -5.17 -13.72 10.34
C PRO A 128 -5.44 -12.82 11.55
N LEU A 129 -5.01 -11.57 11.48
CA LEU A 129 -5.19 -10.61 12.57
C LEU A 129 -6.67 -10.24 12.76
N LEU A 130 -7.34 -9.81 11.67
CA LEU A 130 -8.73 -9.38 11.73
C LEU A 130 -9.68 -10.53 12.08
N SER A 131 -9.41 -11.74 11.61
CA SER A 131 -10.20 -12.92 11.95
C SER A 131 -10.10 -13.29 13.43
N ARG A 132 -8.91 -13.17 14.03
CA ARG A 132 -8.73 -13.35 15.48
C ARG A 132 -9.49 -12.31 16.30
N LEU A 133 -9.57 -11.10 15.82
CA LEU A 133 -10.33 -10.01 16.44
C LEU A 133 -11.84 -10.09 16.15
N ARG A 134 -12.31 -11.12 15.41
CA ARG A 134 -13.71 -11.27 14.97
C ARG A 134 -14.19 -10.11 14.08
N LEU A 135 -13.28 -9.44 13.39
CA LEU A 135 -13.53 -8.32 12.48
C LEU A 135 -13.41 -8.76 11.00
N GLY A 136 -13.72 -10.00 10.69
CA GLY A 136 -13.57 -10.61 9.37
C GLY A 136 -14.66 -10.28 8.35
N GLN A 137 -15.47 -9.24 8.56
CA GLN A 137 -16.45 -8.78 7.57
C GLN A 137 -15.72 -8.19 6.35
N ASP A 138 -16.24 -8.44 5.14
CA ASP A 138 -15.58 -8.06 3.89
C ASP A 138 -15.32 -6.54 3.78
N VAL A 139 -16.26 -5.71 4.24
CA VAL A 139 -16.12 -4.25 4.27
C VAL A 139 -14.95 -3.85 5.18
N VAL A 140 -14.91 -4.39 6.40
CA VAL A 140 -13.88 -4.06 7.40
C VAL A 140 -12.51 -4.59 6.93
N TYR A 141 -12.46 -5.82 6.45
CA TYR A 141 -11.24 -6.41 5.92
C TYR A 141 -10.69 -5.64 4.73
N GLY A 142 -11.55 -5.34 3.74
CA GLY A 142 -11.17 -4.58 2.56
C GLY A 142 -10.58 -3.23 2.95
N PHE A 143 -11.33 -2.43 3.69
CA PHE A 143 -10.91 -1.10 4.10
C PHE A 143 -9.59 -1.11 4.91
N ALA A 144 -9.49 -1.97 5.93
CA ALA A 144 -8.29 -2.06 6.75
C ALA A 144 -7.06 -2.53 5.94
N THR A 145 -7.27 -3.47 5.01
CA THR A 145 -6.18 -3.99 4.17
C THR A 145 -5.73 -2.97 3.13
N GLY A 146 -6.68 -2.22 2.52
CA GLY A 146 -6.37 -1.13 1.60
C GLY A 146 -5.58 -0.03 2.27
N MET A 147 -6.02 0.42 3.45
CA MET A 147 -5.36 1.46 4.23
C MET A 147 -3.95 1.06 4.72
N ALA A 148 -3.76 -0.20 5.10
CA ALA A 148 -2.47 -0.67 5.63
C ALA A 148 -1.47 -1.13 4.55
N ALA A 149 -1.98 -1.65 3.41
CA ALA A 149 -1.19 -2.35 2.40
C ALA A 149 -1.45 -1.87 0.97
N HIS A 150 -2.13 -0.72 0.82
CA HIS A 150 -2.36 -0.02 -0.46
C HIS A 150 -2.73 -0.98 -1.61
N GLY A 151 -2.18 -0.81 -2.81
CA GLY A 151 -2.49 -1.64 -3.99
C GLY A 151 -2.20 -3.14 -3.81
N ILE A 152 -1.18 -3.51 -3.03
CA ILE A 152 -0.89 -4.92 -2.71
C ILE A 152 -2.02 -5.52 -1.86
N GLY A 153 -2.48 -4.76 -0.87
CA GLY A 153 -3.63 -5.13 -0.05
C GLY A 153 -4.92 -5.23 -0.85
N THR A 154 -5.15 -4.28 -1.76
CA THR A 154 -6.32 -4.28 -2.65
C THR A 154 -6.34 -5.53 -3.55
N ALA A 155 -5.22 -5.89 -4.15
CA ALA A 155 -5.12 -7.13 -4.94
C ALA A 155 -5.45 -8.37 -4.09
N ARG A 156 -5.02 -8.40 -2.83
CA ARG A 156 -5.34 -9.48 -1.88
C ARG A 156 -6.81 -9.46 -1.46
N ALA A 157 -7.40 -8.28 -1.29
CA ALA A 157 -8.81 -8.13 -0.93
C ALA A 157 -9.74 -8.63 -2.03
N PHE A 158 -9.43 -8.36 -3.31
CA PHE A 158 -10.18 -8.90 -4.45
C PHE A 158 -10.16 -10.43 -4.54
N GLN A 159 -9.07 -11.08 -4.11
CA GLN A 159 -9.01 -12.55 -4.04
C GLN A 159 -10.01 -13.13 -3.03
N ARG A 160 -10.50 -12.31 -2.10
CA ARG A 160 -11.49 -12.73 -1.11
C ARG A 160 -12.93 -12.51 -1.59
N SER A 161 -13.24 -11.28 -2.02
CA SER A 161 -14.54 -10.93 -2.61
C SER A 161 -14.47 -9.56 -3.31
N ASP A 162 -15.38 -9.35 -4.25
CA ASP A 162 -15.53 -8.05 -4.93
C ASP A 162 -15.85 -6.92 -3.95
N THR A 163 -16.62 -7.22 -2.90
CA THR A 163 -16.92 -6.25 -1.83
C THR A 163 -15.65 -5.86 -1.08
N ALA A 164 -14.84 -6.83 -0.64
CA ALA A 164 -13.58 -6.54 0.03
C ALA A 164 -12.63 -5.75 -0.88
N GLY A 165 -12.53 -6.13 -2.15
CA GLY A 165 -11.75 -5.40 -3.15
C GLY A 165 -12.20 -3.96 -3.34
N ALA A 166 -13.52 -3.74 -3.49
CA ALA A 166 -14.09 -2.40 -3.68
C ALA A 166 -13.86 -1.46 -2.48
N PHE A 167 -13.93 -1.97 -1.26
CA PHE A 167 -13.67 -1.17 -0.05
C PHE A 167 -12.18 -1.04 0.27
N SER A 168 -11.31 -1.76 -0.43
CA SER A 168 -9.86 -1.65 -0.32
C SER A 168 -9.26 -0.66 -1.33
N GLY A 169 -9.88 -0.52 -2.51
CA GLY A 169 -9.45 0.41 -3.57
C GLY A 169 -9.85 1.84 -3.32
#